data_e7b6715163e94aac90f1c4f8b1028580
#
_entry.id   e7b6715163e94aac90f1c4f8b1028580
#
_cell.length_a   1.000
_cell.length_b   1.000
_cell.length_c   1.000
_cell.angle_alpha   90.00
_cell.angle_beta   90.00
_cell.angle_gamma   90.00
#
_symmetry.space_group_name_H-M   'P 1'
#
loop_
_entity.id
_entity.type
_entity.pdbx_description
1 polymer ?
#
loop_
_entity_poly.entity_id
_entity_poly.type
_entity_poly.pdbx_seq_one_letter_code
_entity_poly.pdbx_strand_id
1 'polypeptide(L)'
;FPFSPNLFSGRIWSAEPKRGDVVVFKFPKNPKIDYIKRVIGLPGDKIQMIGGVLNINGTPVVREKTGQIDDFDVTEETRPVDVFRETLPNGVSFDTLDIAPNMMTDDTREFLVPDGHFFFMGDNRDNSNDSRMEVGMVPFENLVGRANIIFFSIGGGHSALEIWAWPTNMRFGRLLNWVD
;
A
#
# COMPACT_ATOMS: atom_id res chain seq x y z
N PHE A 1 15.84 5.24 2.32
CA PHE A 1 17.11 4.49 2.20
C PHE A 1 18.23 5.46 1.88
N PRO A 2 19.26 5.63 2.74
CA PRO A 2 20.42 6.46 2.41
C PRO A 2 21.41 5.78 1.46
N PHE A 3 21.10 4.59 0.95
CA PHE A 3 21.93 3.83 0.01
C PHE A 3 21.08 3.29 -1.16
N SER A 4 20.32 4.17 -1.81
CA SER A 4 20.08 3.93 -3.23
C SER A 4 21.35 4.42 -3.94
N PRO A 5 22.27 3.56 -4.35
CA PRO A 5 23.28 4.01 -5.29
C PRO A 5 22.51 4.56 -6.48
N ASN A 6 22.93 5.70 -7.03
CA ASN A 6 22.42 6.25 -8.29
C ASN A 6 22.77 5.29 -9.46
N LEU A 7 22.34 4.03 -9.33
CA LEU A 7 22.58 2.99 -10.34
C LEU A 7 21.68 3.15 -11.56
N PHE A 8 20.63 3.99 -11.46
CA PHE A 8 19.75 4.26 -12.58
C PHE A 8 19.37 5.74 -12.59
N SER A 9 20.09 6.52 -13.37
CA SER A 9 19.64 7.83 -13.85
C SER A 9 18.67 7.60 -15.01
N GLY A 10 17.46 7.15 -14.71
CA GLY A 10 16.44 6.90 -15.74
C GLY A 10 15.19 6.27 -15.13
N ARG A 11 14.03 6.65 -15.64
CA ARG A 11 12.75 6.04 -15.32
C ARG A 11 12.78 4.58 -15.74
N ILE A 12 12.53 3.66 -14.82
CA ILE A 12 12.37 2.22 -15.13
C ILE A 12 11.01 1.95 -15.78
N TRP A 13 10.08 2.92 -15.72
CA TRP A 13 8.73 2.80 -16.28
C TRP A 13 8.69 3.22 -17.74
N SER A 14 8.41 2.26 -18.60
CA SER A 14 8.03 2.49 -20.01
C SER A 14 6.49 2.55 -20.20
N ALA A 15 5.69 2.22 -19.18
CA ALA A 15 4.23 2.16 -19.24
C ALA A 15 3.61 2.71 -17.95
N GLU A 16 2.39 3.24 -18.01
CA GLU A 16 1.64 3.67 -16.84
C GLU A 16 1.30 2.50 -15.92
N PRO A 17 1.26 2.72 -14.58
CA PRO A 17 0.86 1.69 -13.65
C PRO A 17 -0.61 1.31 -13.84
N LYS A 18 -0.93 0.06 -13.62
CA LYS A 18 -2.29 -0.45 -13.68
C LYS A 18 -2.90 -0.47 -12.29
N ARG A 19 -4.23 -0.42 -12.23
CA ARG A 19 -4.97 -0.63 -10.98
C ARG A 19 -4.62 -1.99 -10.38
N GLY A 20 -4.25 -2.01 -9.10
CA GLY A 20 -3.80 -3.18 -8.37
C GLY A 20 -2.28 -3.35 -8.32
N ASP A 21 -1.50 -2.64 -9.17
CA ASP A 21 -0.04 -2.69 -9.09
C ASP A 21 0.46 -2.18 -7.73
N VAL A 22 1.45 -2.85 -7.17
CA VAL A 22 2.20 -2.33 -6.00
C VAL A 22 3.39 -1.53 -6.52
N VAL A 23 3.50 -0.28 -6.07
CA VAL A 23 4.42 0.70 -6.64
C VAL A 23 5.24 1.38 -5.54
N VAL A 24 6.52 1.55 -5.82
CA VAL A 24 7.41 2.42 -5.06
C VAL A 24 7.36 3.82 -5.66
N PHE A 25 7.13 4.82 -4.82
CA PHE A 25 7.12 6.23 -5.26
C PHE A 25 7.72 7.14 -4.20
N LYS A 26 8.21 8.29 -4.66
CA LYS A 26 8.70 9.37 -3.78
C LYS A 26 7.54 10.13 -3.20
N PHE A 27 7.56 10.35 -1.88
CA PHE A 27 6.55 11.13 -1.20
C PHE A 27 6.49 12.56 -1.78
N PRO A 28 5.32 13.03 -2.30
CA PRO A 28 5.26 14.31 -3.00
C PRO A 28 5.69 15.51 -2.16
N LYS A 29 5.40 15.48 -0.85
CA LYS A 29 5.77 16.57 0.07
C LYS A 29 7.24 16.49 0.55
N ASN A 30 7.89 15.32 0.43
CA ASN A 30 9.29 15.12 0.80
C ASN A 30 9.92 14.00 -0.06
N PRO A 31 10.50 14.33 -1.22
CA PRO A 31 11.04 13.33 -2.16
C PRO A 31 12.23 12.51 -1.64
N LYS A 32 12.70 12.76 -0.42
CA LYS A 32 13.71 11.94 0.26
C LYS A 32 13.14 10.67 0.87
N ILE A 33 11.80 10.58 0.98
CA ILE A 33 11.09 9.45 1.57
C ILE A 33 10.45 8.67 0.43
N ASP A 34 10.71 7.36 0.40
CA ASP A 34 10.06 6.44 -0.52
C ASP A 34 8.92 5.72 0.21
N TYR A 35 7.78 5.63 -0.46
CA TYR A 35 6.63 4.83 -0.04
C TYR A 35 6.42 3.66 -0.99
N ILE A 36 5.90 2.57 -0.45
CA ILE A 36 5.40 1.43 -1.22
C ILE A 36 3.91 1.27 -0.92
N LYS A 37 3.07 1.37 -1.94
CA LYS A 37 1.61 1.28 -1.82
C LYS A 37 1.01 0.67 -3.07
N ARG A 38 -0.27 0.25 -2.98
CA ARG A 38 -1.03 -0.28 -4.09
C ARG A 38 -1.79 0.82 -4.83
N VAL A 39 -1.76 0.77 -6.16
CA VAL A 39 -2.55 1.67 -7.03
C VAL A 39 -4.02 1.29 -6.94
N ILE A 40 -4.85 2.20 -6.45
CA ILE A 40 -6.29 2.02 -6.34
C ILE A 40 -7.04 2.87 -7.35
N GLY A 41 -6.67 4.14 -7.49
CA GLY A 41 -7.30 5.07 -8.42
C GLY A 41 -6.36 5.47 -9.56
N LEU A 42 -6.91 5.49 -10.77
CA LEU A 42 -6.29 5.96 -11.99
C LEU A 42 -6.83 7.38 -12.33
N PRO A 43 -6.17 8.14 -13.21
CA PRO A 43 -6.68 9.44 -13.64
C PRO A 43 -8.16 9.39 -14.04
N GLY A 44 -8.96 10.33 -13.52
CA GLY A 44 -10.39 10.42 -13.74
C GLY A 44 -11.27 9.61 -12.79
N ASP A 45 -10.70 8.71 -11.98
CA ASP A 45 -11.49 7.93 -11.02
C ASP A 45 -11.96 8.75 -9.83
N LYS A 46 -13.11 8.35 -9.28
CA LYS A 46 -13.67 8.80 -8.02
C LYS A 46 -13.49 7.71 -6.98
N ILE A 47 -12.77 8.02 -5.92
CA ILE A 47 -12.45 7.08 -4.85
C ILE A 47 -13.09 7.55 -3.56
N GLN A 48 -13.75 6.64 -2.85
CA GLN A 48 -14.36 6.93 -1.55
C GLN A 48 -14.34 5.69 -0.66
N MET A 49 -14.11 5.88 0.62
CA MET A 49 -14.39 4.86 1.65
C MET A 49 -15.77 5.14 2.24
N ILE A 50 -16.58 4.11 2.37
CA ILE A 50 -17.92 4.17 2.99
C ILE A 50 -18.05 2.95 3.91
N GLY A 51 -18.09 3.18 5.22
CA GLY A 51 -18.18 2.11 6.23
C GLY A 51 -17.08 1.06 6.09
N GLY A 52 -15.83 1.47 5.82
CA GLY A 52 -14.68 0.59 5.63
C GLY A 52 -14.65 -0.12 4.26
N VAL A 53 -15.62 0.14 3.37
CA VAL A 53 -15.67 -0.43 2.03
C VAL A 53 -15.17 0.57 1.00
N LEU A 54 -14.19 0.16 0.20
CA LEU A 54 -13.68 0.94 -0.92
C LEU A 54 -14.74 1.05 -2.02
N ASN A 55 -15.00 2.26 -2.47
CA ASN A 55 -15.87 2.56 -3.61
C ASN A 55 -15.04 3.21 -4.73
N ILE A 56 -15.20 2.70 -5.95
CA ILE A 56 -14.56 3.23 -7.16
C ILE A 56 -15.65 3.62 -8.14
N ASN A 57 -15.70 4.88 -8.52
CA ASN A 57 -16.72 5.43 -9.44
C ASN A 57 -18.16 5.15 -8.96
N GLY A 58 -18.39 5.23 -7.64
CA GLY A 58 -19.68 4.98 -7.01
C GLY A 58 -20.05 3.50 -6.87
N THR A 59 -19.19 2.58 -7.28
CA THR A 59 -19.43 1.13 -7.15
C THR A 59 -18.57 0.56 -6.02
N PRO A 60 -19.18 -0.13 -5.03
CA PRO A 60 -18.42 -0.77 -3.97
C PRO A 60 -17.57 -1.92 -4.52
N VAL A 61 -16.34 -2.00 -4.05
CA VAL A 61 -15.42 -3.11 -4.34
C VAL A 61 -15.88 -4.34 -3.56
N VAL A 62 -15.85 -5.51 -4.23
CA VAL A 62 -16.16 -6.78 -3.57
C VAL A 62 -15.16 -7.03 -2.47
N ARG A 63 -15.64 -7.23 -1.24
CA ARG A 63 -14.84 -7.42 -0.03
C ARG A 63 -15.40 -8.58 0.78
N GLU A 64 -14.59 -9.61 0.99
CA GLU A 64 -14.97 -10.83 1.69
C GLU A 64 -14.01 -11.08 2.86
N LYS A 65 -14.54 -11.30 4.07
CA LYS A 65 -13.71 -11.66 5.22
C LYS A 65 -13.20 -13.09 5.04
N THR A 66 -11.90 -13.25 5.00
CA THR A 66 -11.23 -14.55 4.79
C THR A 66 -10.66 -15.14 6.06
N GLY A 67 -10.43 -14.33 7.10
CA GLY A 67 -9.87 -14.82 8.35
C GLY A 67 -9.48 -13.71 9.31
N GLN A 68 -8.63 -14.07 10.24
CA GLN A 68 -7.96 -13.17 11.18
C GLN A 68 -6.51 -13.59 11.33
N ILE A 69 -5.64 -12.63 11.58
CA ILE A 69 -4.25 -12.85 11.95
C ILE A 69 -3.94 -12.12 13.25
N ASP A 70 -2.99 -12.65 14.02
CA ASP A 70 -2.42 -11.93 15.15
C ASP A 70 -1.34 -10.98 14.61
N ASP A 71 -1.60 -9.67 14.65
CA ASP A 71 -0.61 -8.68 14.21
C ASP A 71 0.19 -8.19 15.42
N PHE A 72 1.45 -8.62 15.47
CA PHE A 72 2.41 -8.21 16.51
C PHE A 72 3.02 -6.84 16.25
N ASP A 73 2.86 -6.28 15.05
CA ASP A 73 3.54 -5.05 14.62
C ASP A 73 2.72 -3.77 14.91
N VAL A 74 1.44 -3.90 15.27
CA VAL A 74 0.52 -2.73 15.32
C VAL A 74 0.28 -2.21 16.74
N THR A 75 0.35 -3.08 17.74
CA THR A 75 0.21 -2.70 19.16
C THR A 75 1.05 -3.61 20.03
N GLU A 76 1.56 -3.13 21.16
CA GLU A 76 2.19 -3.97 22.19
C GLU A 76 1.21 -5.02 22.77
N GLU A 77 -0.07 -4.90 22.47
CA GLU A 77 -1.11 -5.89 22.75
C GLU A 77 -1.46 -6.62 21.45
N THR A 78 -1.27 -7.93 21.45
CA THR A 78 -1.76 -8.84 20.39
C THR A 78 -3.26 -8.68 20.22
N ARG A 79 -3.70 -8.06 19.13
CA ARG A 79 -5.10 -8.02 18.74
C ARG A 79 -5.29 -8.81 17.46
N PRO A 80 -6.36 -9.64 17.37
CA PRO A 80 -6.72 -10.24 16.10
C PRO A 80 -7.12 -9.14 15.13
N VAL A 81 -6.47 -9.13 13.96
CA VAL A 81 -6.75 -8.21 12.87
C VAL A 81 -7.51 -8.97 11.79
N ASP A 82 -8.61 -8.40 11.34
CA ASP A 82 -9.44 -9.02 10.31
C ASP A 82 -8.72 -8.96 8.95
N VAL A 83 -8.75 -10.09 8.24
CA VAL A 83 -8.25 -10.22 6.87
C VAL A 83 -9.42 -10.26 5.91
N PHE A 84 -9.39 -9.38 4.93
CA PHE A 84 -10.39 -9.33 3.87
C PHE A 84 -9.73 -9.55 2.51
N ARG A 85 -10.37 -10.33 1.65
CA ARG A 85 -10.06 -10.41 0.23
C ARG A 85 -10.85 -9.33 -0.51
N GLU A 86 -10.16 -8.41 -1.14
CA GLU A 86 -10.76 -7.40 -2.00
C GLU A 86 -10.51 -7.72 -3.47
N THR A 87 -11.54 -7.53 -4.31
CA THR A 87 -11.45 -7.74 -5.75
C THR A 87 -11.80 -6.44 -6.47
N LEU A 88 -10.81 -5.84 -7.11
CA LEU A 88 -10.95 -4.60 -7.88
C LEU A 88 -11.75 -4.81 -9.17
N PRO A 89 -12.32 -3.75 -9.77
CA PRO A 89 -13.13 -3.85 -10.99
C PRO A 89 -12.43 -4.51 -12.19
N ASN A 90 -11.11 -4.52 -12.22
CA ASN A 90 -10.30 -5.18 -13.26
C ASN A 90 -9.98 -6.65 -12.94
N GLY A 91 -10.57 -7.22 -11.87
CA GLY A 91 -10.39 -8.62 -11.47
C GLY A 91 -9.16 -8.91 -10.62
N VAL A 92 -8.32 -7.91 -10.33
CA VAL A 92 -7.18 -8.09 -9.41
C VAL A 92 -7.68 -8.24 -7.99
N SER A 93 -7.29 -9.32 -7.31
CA SER A 93 -7.66 -9.60 -5.93
C SER A 93 -6.42 -9.63 -5.03
N PHE A 94 -6.55 -9.12 -3.81
CA PHE A 94 -5.49 -9.09 -2.81
C PHE A 94 -6.07 -9.06 -1.40
N ASP A 95 -5.24 -9.39 -0.41
CA ASP A 95 -5.65 -9.34 0.99
C ASP A 95 -5.41 -7.96 1.58
N THR A 96 -6.38 -7.51 2.39
CA THR A 96 -6.29 -6.27 3.18
C THR A 96 -6.49 -6.57 4.64
N LEU A 97 -5.87 -5.75 5.49
CA LEU A 97 -5.98 -5.81 6.94
C LEU A 97 -6.84 -4.65 7.44
N ASP A 98 -7.73 -5.00 8.37
CA ASP A 98 -8.65 -4.06 9.02
C ASP A 98 -8.57 -4.32 10.54
N ILE A 99 -8.11 -3.33 11.29
CA ILE A 99 -7.81 -3.46 12.72
C ILE A 99 -9.08 -3.29 13.56
N ALA A 100 -9.90 -2.31 13.20
CA ALA A 100 -11.12 -2.00 13.96
C ALA A 100 -12.14 -1.24 13.10
N PRO A 101 -13.45 -1.48 13.30
CA PRO A 101 -14.47 -0.71 12.62
C PRO A 101 -14.53 0.74 13.13
N ASN A 102 -15.02 1.64 12.27
CA ASN A 102 -15.21 3.06 12.54
C ASN A 102 -13.90 3.83 12.80
N MET A 103 -12.83 3.43 12.14
CA MET A 103 -11.60 4.22 12.10
C MET A 103 -11.78 5.48 11.24
N MET A 104 -10.93 6.48 11.44
CA MET A 104 -11.03 7.77 10.73
C MET A 104 -10.97 7.62 9.19
N THR A 105 -10.37 6.53 8.71
CA THR A 105 -10.19 6.22 7.30
C THR A 105 -11.31 5.40 6.69
N ASP A 106 -12.30 4.95 7.49
CA ASP A 106 -13.42 4.12 7.03
C ASP A 106 -14.50 4.90 6.30
N ASP A 107 -14.65 6.19 6.63
CA ASP A 107 -15.56 7.09 5.96
C ASP A 107 -14.80 8.32 5.49
N THR A 108 -14.73 8.52 4.17
CA THR A 108 -14.01 9.64 3.58
C THR A 108 -14.91 10.48 2.67
N ARG A 109 -14.48 11.69 2.38
CA ARG A 109 -15.01 12.41 1.22
C ARG A 109 -14.70 11.65 -0.06
N GLU A 110 -15.41 11.96 -1.12
CA GLU A 110 -15.05 11.50 -2.47
C GLU A 110 -13.77 12.23 -2.95
N PHE A 111 -12.83 11.46 -3.47
CA PHE A 111 -11.59 11.94 -4.05
C PHE A 111 -11.65 11.76 -5.58
N LEU A 112 -11.59 12.84 -6.33
CA LEU A 112 -11.40 12.80 -7.77
C LEU A 112 -9.89 12.75 -8.07
N VAL A 113 -9.44 11.74 -8.80
CA VAL A 113 -8.03 11.61 -9.21
C VAL A 113 -7.75 12.49 -10.41
N PRO A 114 -6.87 13.51 -10.31
CA PRO A 114 -6.57 14.40 -11.43
C PRO A 114 -5.79 13.68 -12.55
N ASP A 115 -5.77 14.27 -13.74
CA ASP A 115 -4.93 13.81 -14.83
C ASP A 115 -3.46 13.75 -14.42
N GLY A 116 -2.75 12.70 -14.85
CA GLY A 116 -1.34 12.48 -14.54
C GLY A 116 -1.05 12.12 -13.08
N HIS A 117 -2.08 11.87 -12.27
CA HIS A 117 -1.94 11.47 -10.86
C HIS A 117 -2.56 10.10 -10.61
N PHE A 118 -2.16 9.51 -9.49
CA PHE A 118 -2.64 8.21 -9.03
C PHE A 118 -3.03 8.27 -7.56
N PHE A 119 -4.01 7.45 -7.18
CA PHE A 119 -4.45 7.28 -5.80
C PHE A 119 -3.94 5.96 -5.27
N PHE A 120 -3.21 6.01 -4.19
CA PHE A 120 -2.57 4.86 -3.56
C PHE A 120 -3.19 4.55 -2.21
N MET A 121 -3.30 3.27 -1.89
CA MET A 121 -3.68 2.82 -0.55
C MET A 121 -2.71 1.74 -0.03
N GLY A 122 -2.55 1.69 1.28
CA GLY A 122 -1.88 0.58 1.93
C GLY A 122 -2.79 -0.63 2.10
N ASP A 123 -2.24 -1.83 2.03
CA ASP A 123 -3.02 -3.05 2.25
C ASP A 123 -3.41 -3.21 3.73
N ASN A 124 -2.63 -2.68 4.69
CA ASN A 124 -3.09 -2.46 6.06
C ASN A 124 -3.87 -1.14 6.11
N ARG A 125 -5.19 -1.24 6.01
CA ARG A 125 -6.09 -0.12 5.78
C ARG A 125 -6.07 0.92 6.89
N ASP A 126 -5.98 0.48 8.13
CA ASP A 126 -6.06 1.35 9.31
C ASP A 126 -4.71 1.88 9.74
N ASN A 127 -3.63 1.18 9.38
CA ASN A 127 -2.28 1.58 9.71
C ASN A 127 -1.46 1.96 8.46
N SER A 128 -2.01 2.88 7.66
CA SER A 128 -1.37 3.35 6.43
C SER A 128 -1.48 4.85 6.26
N ASN A 129 -0.35 5.53 6.24
CA ASN A 129 -0.31 6.89 5.69
C ASN A 129 -0.28 6.78 4.16
N ASP A 130 -1.40 7.09 3.51
CA ASP A 130 -1.60 6.93 2.07
C ASP A 130 -2.40 8.11 1.46
N SER A 131 -2.96 7.93 0.26
CA SER A 131 -3.65 9.01 -0.45
C SER A 131 -4.92 9.51 0.23
N ARG A 132 -5.49 8.74 1.15
CA ARG A 132 -6.61 9.18 2.00
C ARG A 132 -6.18 10.24 3.02
N MET A 133 -4.89 10.30 3.34
CA MET A 133 -4.30 11.15 4.38
C MET A 133 -3.26 12.12 3.81
N GLU A 134 -2.02 12.10 4.36
CA GLU A 134 -1.00 13.10 4.04
C GLU A 134 -0.34 12.91 2.68
N VAL A 135 -0.31 11.70 2.15
CA VAL A 135 0.29 11.41 0.86
C VAL A 135 -0.44 12.16 -0.25
N GLY A 136 -1.78 12.14 -0.22
CA GLY A 136 -2.60 12.78 -1.25
C GLY A 136 -2.43 12.12 -2.61
N MET A 137 -2.74 12.85 -3.68
CA MET A 137 -2.57 12.40 -5.05
C MET A 137 -1.10 12.39 -5.43
N VAL A 138 -0.62 11.30 -6.03
CA VAL A 138 0.80 11.13 -6.39
C VAL A 138 0.97 11.36 -7.88
N PRO A 139 1.75 12.38 -8.29
CA PRO A 139 2.05 12.63 -9.70
C PRO A 139 2.85 11.49 -10.32
N PHE A 140 2.67 11.25 -11.61
CA PHE A 140 3.39 10.22 -12.36
C PHE A 140 4.92 10.35 -12.27
N GLU A 141 5.43 11.59 -12.22
CA GLU A 141 6.86 11.83 -12.08
C GLU A 141 7.48 11.36 -10.76
N ASN A 142 6.65 11.18 -9.72
CA ASN A 142 7.11 10.67 -8.43
C ASN A 142 7.28 9.15 -8.41
N LEU A 143 6.76 8.43 -9.42
CA LEU A 143 6.84 6.97 -9.46
C LEU A 143 8.27 6.51 -9.75
N VAL A 144 8.75 5.57 -8.96
CA VAL A 144 10.09 4.98 -9.08
C VAL A 144 10.03 3.67 -9.86
N GLY A 145 9.14 2.77 -9.48
CA GLY A 145 9.02 1.46 -10.12
C GLY A 145 7.94 0.57 -9.52
N ARG A 146 7.59 -0.51 -10.24
CA ARG A 146 6.69 -1.56 -9.76
C ARG A 146 7.43 -2.52 -8.84
N ALA A 147 6.84 -2.82 -7.68
CA ALA A 147 7.35 -3.85 -6.80
C ALA A 147 6.82 -5.21 -7.25
N ASN A 148 7.69 -6.02 -7.84
CA ASN A 148 7.32 -7.36 -8.34
C ASN A 148 7.72 -8.48 -7.38
N ILE A 149 8.64 -8.21 -6.44
CA ILE A 149 9.20 -9.22 -5.54
C ILE A 149 9.40 -8.61 -4.15
N ILE A 150 9.00 -9.33 -3.11
CA ILE A 150 9.38 -9.01 -1.73
C ILE A 150 10.82 -9.50 -1.53
N PHE A 151 11.76 -8.57 -1.46
CA PHE A 151 13.18 -8.92 -1.32
C PHE A 151 13.51 -9.42 0.08
N PHE A 152 12.89 -8.80 1.10
CA PHE A 152 12.93 -9.28 2.50
C PHE A 152 11.84 -8.60 3.32
N SER A 153 11.44 -9.29 4.38
CA SER A 153 10.48 -8.79 5.37
C SER A 153 11.09 -8.96 6.75
N ILE A 154 11.10 -7.89 7.53
CA ILE A 154 11.60 -7.86 8.90
C ILE A 154 10.41 -7.74 9.84
N GLY A 155 10.35 -8.62 10.85
CA GLY A 155 9.36 -8.52 11.94
C GLY A 155 9.94 -7.81 13.16
N GLY A 156 9.07 -7.45 14.12
CA GLY A 156 9.52 -6.96 15.44
C GLY A 156 9.88 -5.49 15.51
N GLY A 157 9.30 -4.61 14.67
CA GLY A 157 9.46 -3.16 14.79
C GLY A 157 10.86 -2.62 14.49
N HIS A 158 11.78 -3.44 14.02
CA HIS A 158 13.13 -3.03 13.68
C HIS A 158 13.21 -2.37 12.29
N SER A 159 14.01 -1.31 12.19
CA SER A 159 14.30 -0.68 10.92
C SER A 159 15.09 -1.62 9.99
N ALA A 160 14.82 -1.57 8.69
CA ALA A 160 15.60 -2.28 7.68
C ALA A 160 17.10 -1.91 7.68
N LEU A 161 17.48 -0.83 8.37
CA LEU A 161 18.86 -0.40 8.55
C LEU A 161 19.58 -1.08 9.73
N GLU A 162 18.84 -1.77 10.60
CA GLU A 162 19.40 -2.49 11.73
C GLU A 162 19.88 -3.89 11.31
N ILE A 163 20.93 -3.92 10.48
CA ILE A 163 21.47 -5.16 9.87
C ILE A 163 21.88 -6.23 10.89
N TRP A 164 22.21 -5.84 12.10
CA TRP A 164 22.54 -6.79 13.19
C TRP A 164 21.33 -7.55 13.73
N ALA A 165 20.10 -7.03 13.56
CA ALA A 165 18.88 -7.69 13.96
C ALA A 165 18.34 -8.68 12.92
N TRP A 166 18.86 -8.66 11.68
CA TRP A 166 18.38 -9.47 10.57
C TRP A 166 18.39 -10.99 10.84
N PRO A 167 19.46 -11.58 11.43
CA PRO A 167 19.50 -13.04 11.62
C PRO A 167 18.37 -13.59 12.48
N THR A 168 17.84 -12.78 13.41
CA THR A 168 16.83 -13.21 14.38
C THR A 168 15.40 -12.81 14.01
N ASN A 169 15.24 -11.74 13.17
CA ASN A 169 13.93 -11.15 12.88
C ASN A 169 13.52 -11.31 11.39
N MET A 170 14.33 -11.99 10.58
CA MET A 170 14.03 -12.19 9.17
C MET A 170 12.93 -13.25 8.98
N ARG A 171 11.84 -12.87 8.34
CA ARG A 171 10.75 -13.79 7.98
C ARG A 171 11.09 -14.51 6.69
N PHE A 172 11.94 -15.55 6.76
CA PHE A 172 12.43 -16.30 5.61
C PHE A 172 11.32 -16.88 4.72
N GLY A 173 10.16 -17.22 5.28
CA GLY A 173 9.03 -17.77 4.52
C GLY A 173 8.37 -16.76 3.54
N ARG A 174 8.75 -15.47 3.60
CA ARG A 174 8.24 -14.42 2.71
C ARG A 174 9.30 -13.88 1.74
N LEU A 175 10.52 -14.43 1.80
CA LEU A 175 11.60 -14.06 0.91
C LEU A 175 11.29 -14.51 -0.53
N LEU A 176 11.53 -13.62 -1.48
CA LEU A 176 11.36 -13.86 -2.92
C LEU A 176 9.91 -14.22 -3.35
N ASN A 177 8.91 -13.91 -2.55
CA ASN A 177 7.52 -14.06 -2.99
C ASN A 177 7.16 -12.95 -3.98
N TRP A 178 6.42 -13.33 -5.02
CA TRP A 178 5.84 -12.37 -5.93
C TRP A 178 4.78 -11.54 -5.22
N VAL A 179 4.66 -10.29 -5.60
CA VAL A 179 3.59 -9.39 -5.15
C VAL A 179 2.48 -9.52 -6.18
N ASP A 180 1.40 -10.16 -5.79
CA ASP A 180 0.18 -10.30 -6.58
C ASP A 180 -0.68 -9.04 -6.51
#